data_52d47af967ac9f4216115f8980061085
#
_entry.id   52d47af967ac9f4216115f8980061085
#
_cell.length_a   1.000
_cell.length_b   1.000
_cell.length_c   1.000
_cell.angle_alpha   90.00
_cell.angle_beta   90.00
_cell.angle_gamma   90.00
#
_symmetry.space_group_name_H-M   'P 1'
#
loop_
_entity.id
_entity.type
_entity.pdbx_description
1 polymer ?
#
loop_
_entity_poly.entity_id
_entity_poly.type
_entity_poly.pdbx_seq_one_letter_code
_entity_poly.pdbx_strand_id
1 'polypeptide(L)'
;MCIRDSNIMRLESLMLAARAAGRTPVLAGRSLVTNVKIARQCGYLTEYPEIHTIDEVEGITSDKALYICTGSQANYRSAMTLIANDESKHIKLCAEDNVIFSSKIIPGNEDKIERLQEKILAKGVNLVTEEDYLVHTSGHACKKDLQAMYELLNPKIVLPVHGDKKFIREHKRFAKSCGVEDVFSAQNGDVCLYQNGKIEMVEQVPAEVMGVDRGRSVSLGSELIKNRRRIMYNCTLFISAVISRDYELKSLQFDSIDILEANEWYVLHEEIMQKVRPLIERRLAEHPHRNAAEDYIRGQIRRRVFNATDIKPVTMLQVHWEEDEDDEGDDKEVYSVTVF
;
A
#
# COMPACT_ATOMS: atom_id res chain seq x y z
N MET A 1 2.40 19.15 16.16
CA MET A 1 1.18 18.38 16.50
C MET A 1 0.72 17.57 15.32
N CYS A 2 0.55 16.26 15.45
CA CYS A 2 0.19 15.37 14.33
C CYS A 2 -1.31 15.04 14.37
N ILE A 3 -2.06 15.33 13.29
CA ILE A 3 -3.53 15.22 13.24
C ILE A 3 -4.04 14.56 11.95
N ARG A 4 -5.30 14.17 11.96
CA ARG A 4 -6.09 13.93 10.73
C ARG A 4 -6.49 15.30 10.15
N ASP A 5 -6.12 15.53 8.92
CA ASP A 5 -6.21 16.81 8.21
C ASP A 5 -7.63 17.24 7.75
N SER A 6 -8.62 16.36 7.89
CA SER A 6 -9.99 16.60 7.41
C SER A 6 -10.96 17.16 8.45
N ASN A 7 -10.53 17.32 9.72
CA ASN A 7 -11.41 17.82 10.79
C ASN A 7 -11.16 19.31 11.06
N ILE A 8 -11.97 20.18 10.46
CA ILE A 8 -11.86 21.64 10.56
C ILE A 8 -12.10 22.13 12.01
N MET A 9 -13.03 21.53 12.76
CA MET A 9 -13.28 21.90 14.17
C MET A 9 -12.04 21.65 15.06
N ARG A 10 -11.30 20.59 14.73
CA ARG A 10 -10.01 20.32 15.42
C ARG A 10 -8.96 21.36 15.08
N LEU A 11 -8.88 21.77 13.81
CA LEU A 11 -7.98 22.87 13.42
C LEU A 11 -8.32 24.14 14.18
N GLU A 12 -9.59 24.49 14.33
CA GLU A 12 -10.01 25.63 15.14
C GLU A 12 -9.56 25.50 16.60
N SER A 13 -9.76 24.32 17.21
CA SER A 13 -9.28 24.06 18.58
C SER A 13 -7.76 24.23 18.69
N LEU A 14 -6.99 23.84 17.66
CA LEU A 14 -5.54 24.04 17.62
C LEU A 14 -5.14 25.51 17.45
N MET A 15 -5.91 26.29 16.70
CA MET A 15 -5.70 27.72 16.59
C MET A 15 -5.91 28.41 17.94
N LEU A 16 -6.98 28.06 18.66
CA LEU A 16 -7.23 28.55 20.02
C LEU A 16 -6.09 28.17 20.98
N ALA A 17 -5.63 26.91 20.91
CA ALA A 17 -4.50 26.46 21.74
C ALA A 17 -3.19 27.18 21.38
N ALA A 18 -2.93 27.42 20.10
CA ALA A 18 -1.77 28.19 19.65
C ALA A 18 -1.78 29.63 20.22
N ARG A 19 -2.91 30.31 20.09
CA ARG A 19 -3.09 31.68 20.68
C ARG A 19 -2.89 31.67 22.19
N ALA A 20 -3.50 30.72 22.90
CA ALA A 20 -3.35 30.62 24.37
C ALA A 20 -1.89 30.37 24.79
N ALA A 21 -1.13 29.61 23.97
CA ALA A 21 0.29 29.35 24.21
C ALA A 21 1.24 30.43 23.65
N GLY A 22 0.72 31.49 23.04
CA GLY A 22 1.53 32.55 22.41
C GLY A 22 2.37 32.02 21.24
N ARG A 23 1.89 31.03 20.53
CA ARG A 23 2.56 30.37 19.39
C ARG A 23 1.85 30.65 18.07
N THR A 24 2.60 30.72 17.01
CA THR A 24 2.08 30.88 15.64
C THR A 24 1.81 29.54 15.02
N PRO A 25 0.59 29.27 14.53
CA PRO A 25 0.25 28.00 13.87
C PRO A 25 0.85 27.93 12.47
N VAL A 26 1.56 26.83 12.18
CA VAL A 26 2.24 26.55 10.91
C VAL A 26 1.79 25.20 10.38
N LEU A 27 1.25 25.18 9.15
CA LEU A 27 0.76 23.97 8.51
C LEU A 27 1.88 23.24 7.77
N ALA A 28 2.12 21.99 8.14
CA ALA A 28 3.07 21.08 7.49
C ALA A 28 2.34 19.90 6.83
N GLY A 29 2.03 20.04 5.57
CA GLY A 29 1.35 19.02 4.76
C GLY A 29 0.40 19.64 3.74
N ARG A 30 0.52 19.19 2.49
CA ARG A 30 -0.26 19.73 1.35
C ARG A 30 -1.78 19.64 1.54
N SER A 31 -2.26 18.52 2.07
CA SER A 31 -3.69 18.32 2.32
C SER A 31 -4.23 19.28 3.39
N LEU A 32 -3.47 19.57 4.44
CA LEU A 32 -3.84 20.57 5.45
C LEU A 32 -4.01 21.96 4.84
N VAL A 33 -3.04 22.39 4.04
CA VAL A 33 -3.09 23.69 3.34
C VAL A 33 -4.32 23.77 2.43
N THR A 34 -4.59 22.71 1.66
CA THR A 34 -5.76 22.66 0.79
C THR A 34 -7.06 22.72 1.59
N ASN A 35 -7.17 21.94 2.68
CA ASN A 35 -8.36 21.91 3.52
C ASN A 35 -8.62 23.25 4.22
N VAL A 36 -7.58 23.92 4.72
CA VAL A 36 -7.72 25.28 5.29
C VAL A 36 -8.18 26.27 4.24
N LYS A 37 -7.64 26.19 3.01
CA LYS A 37 -8.07 27.09 1.91
C LYS A 37 -9.56 26.88 1.59
N ILE A 38 -10.01 25.63 1.49
CA ILE A 38 -11.44 25.31 1.26
C ILE A 38 -12.30 25.76 2.44
N ALA A 39 -11.87 25.49 3.67
CA ALA A 39 -12.59 25.92 4.87
C ALA A 39 -12.83 27.43 4.89
N ARG A 40 -11.79 28.23 4.58
CA ARG A 40 -11.90 29.69 4.46
C ARG A 40 -12.89 30.12 3.37
N GLN A 41 -12.89 29.45 2.22
CA GLN A 41 -13.88 29.71 1.16
C GLN A 41 -15.32 29.41 1.60
N CYS A 42 -15.49 28.47 2.51
CA CYS A 42 -16.78 28.11 3.12
C CYS A 42 -17.14 28.97 4.36
N GLY A 43 -16.33 29.95 4.71
CA GLY A 43 -16.57 30.84 5.86
C GLY A 43 -16.05 30.33 7.20
N TYR A 44 -15.30 29.21 7.22
CA TYR A 44 -14.64 28.71 8.43
C TYR A 44 -13.22 29.24 8.57
N LEU A 45 -12.68 29.26 9.79
CA LEU A 45 -11.29 29.69 10.09
C LEU A 45 -10.93 31.10 9.61
N THR A 46 -11.91 31.94 9.36
CA THR A 46 -11.72 33.33 8.90
C THR A 46 -11.16 34.26 9.99
N GLU A 47 -11.37 33.88 11.26
CA GLU A 47 -10.89 34.63 12.44
C GLU A 47 -9.42 34.36 12.81
N TYR A 48 -8.74 33.51 11.99
CA TYR A 48 -7.35 33.07 12.21
C TYR A 48 -6.45 33.43 11.03
N PRO A 49 -6.20 34.73 10.77
CA PRO A 49 -5.34 35.14 9.67
C PRO A 49 -3.87 34.73 9.86
N GLU A 50 -3.46 34.46 11.09
CA GLU A 50 -2.10 34.10 11.51
C GLU A 50 -1.69 32.67 11.15
N ILE A 51 -2.52 31.91 10.45
CA ILE A 51 -2.16 30.56 9.97
C ILE A 51 -1.19 30.69 8.81
N HIS A 52 0.02 30.20 8.99
CA HIS A 52 1.08 30.16 7.97
C HIS A 52 1.23 28.75 7.38
N THR A 53 1.79 28.69 6.20
CA THR A 53 2.29 27.43 5.61
C THR A 53 3.78 27.27 5.93
N ILE A 54 4.29 26.04 5.80
CA ILE A 54 5.71 25.77 6.08
C ILE A 54 6.67 26.57 5.17
N ASP A 55 6.20 26.98 4.00
CA ASP A 55 6.97 27.78 3.06
C ASP A 55 6.99 29.28 3.42
N GLU A 56 6.15 29.71 4.39
CA GLU A 56 5.98 31.09 4.83
C GLU A 56 6.56 31.37 6.21
N VAL A 57 7.39 30.47 6.77
CA VAL A 57 7.92 30.56 8.15
C VAL A 57 9.13 31.46 8.32
N GLU A 58 9.56 32.20 7.31
CA GLU A 58 10.67 33.16 7.47
C GLU A 58 10.39 34.15 8.60
N GLY A 59 11.27 34.15 9.60
CA GLY A 59 11.16 35.04 10.79
C GLY A 59 10.39 34.45 11.97
N ILE A 60 9.81 33.26 11.88
CA ILE A 60 9.18 32.57 13.01
C ILE A 60 10.23 31.65 13.65
N THR A 61 10.61 31.91 14.89
CA THR A 61 11.53 31.04 15.63
C THR A 61 10.82 29.75 16.07
N SER A 62 11.55 28.63 16.18
CA SER A 62 10.98 27.31 16.50
C SER A 62 10.24 27.28 17.84
N ASP A 63 10.70 28.05 18.83
CA ASP A 63 10.06 28.21 20.14
C ASP A 63 8.71 28.96 20.09
N LYS A 64 8.46 29.72 19.02
CA LYS A 64 7.22 30.45 18.78
C LYS A 64 6.29 29.74 17.78
N ALA A 65 6.72 28.66 17.15
CA ALA A 65 5.90 27.92 16.19
C ALA A 65 5.09 26.80 16.85
N LEU A 66 3.87 26.59 16.38
CA LEU A 66 3.11 25.36 16.55
C LEU A 66 2.96 24.68 15.18
N TYR A 67 3.83 23.72 14.88
CA TYR A 67 3.73 22.97 13.65
C TYR A 67 2.58 21.96 13.71
N ILE A 68 1.64 22.07 12.78
CA ILE A 68 0.51 21.16 12.61
C ILE A 68 0.81 20.27 11.41
N CYS A 69 1.04 18.98 11.67
CA CYS A 69 1.57 18.04 10.68
C CYS A 69 0.56 16.97 10.30
N THR A 70 0.58 16.54 9.02
CA THR A 70 -0.05 15.30 8.57
C THR A 70 0.83 14.09 8.90
N GLY A 71 0.24 12.87 8.90
CA GLY A 71 0.99 11.63 9.03
C GLY A 71 0.85 10.92 10.36
N SER A 72 -0.23 11.19 11.10
CA SER A 72 -0.53 10.50 12.37
C SER A 72 -0.70 8.99 12.25
N GLN A 73 -0.82 8.46 11.05
CA GLN A 73 -0.93 7.03 10.74
C GLN A 73 0.33 6.48 10.07
N ALA A 74 1.48 7.14 10.25
CA ALA A 74 2.76 6.76 9.65
C ALA A 74 2.71 6.57 8.13
N ASN A 75 1.91 7.38 7.42
CA ASN A 75 1.79 7.31 5.97
C ASN A 75 3.13 7.65 5.30
N TYR A 76 3.49 6.89 4.28
CA TYR A 76 4.69 7.15 3.49
C TYR A 76 4.72 8.58 2.94
N ARG A 77 5.85 9.27 3.08
CA ARG A 77 6.06 10.67 2.67
C ARG A 77 5.11 11.69 3.31
N SER A 78 4.46 11.36 4.41
CA SER A 78 3.73 12.37 5.19
C SER A 78 4.70 13.30 5.92
N ALA A 79 4.23 14.50 6.30
CA ALA A 79 5.08 15.48 6.96
C ALA A 79 5.76 14.91 8.21
N MET A 80 5.01 14.22 9.08
CA MET A 80 5.58 13.64 10.31
C MET A 80 6.60 12.53 10.02
N THR A 81 6.38 11.70 9.00
CA THR A 81 7.34 10.65 8.60
C THR A 81 8.65 11.27 8.09
N LEU A 82 8.56 12.31 7.27
CA LEU A 82 9.75 13.04 6.79
C LEU A 82 10.51 13.71 7.93
N ILE A 83 9.80 14.31 8.88
CA ILE A 83 10.41 14.96 10.07
C ILE A 83 11.11 13.91 10.94
N ALA A 84 10.48 12.78 11.20
CA ALA A 84 11.05 11.70 12.02
C ALA A 84 12.29 11.06 11.38
N ASN A 85 12.37 11.03 10.06
CA ASN A 85 13.51 10.51 9.30
C ASN A 85 14.62 11.54 9.01
N ASP A 86 14.49 12.79 9.48
CA ASP A 86 15.39 13.92 9.14
C ASP A 86 15.40 14.29 7.64
N GLU A 87 14.35 13.91 6.93
CA GLU A 87 14.17 14.19 5.49
C GLU A 87 13.41 15.51 5.24
N SER A 88 12.91 16.17 6.32
CA SER A 88 12.24 17.45 6.22
C SER A 88 13.25 18.58 6.01
N LYS A 89 12.99 19.44 5.03
CA LYS A 89 13.85 20.61 4.74
C LYS A 89 13.67 21.75 5.74
N HIS A 90 12.52 21.82 6.40
CA HIS A 90 12.11 22.99 7.18
C HIS A 90 12.01 22.72 8.69
N ILE A 91 11.76 21.48 9.09
CA ILE A 91 11.54 21.11 10.50
C ILE A 91 12.57 20.05 10.89
N LYS A 92 13.32 20.34 11.95
CA LYS A 92 14.19 19.37 12.64
C LYS A 92 13.74 19.29 14.10
N LEU A 93 13.57 18.09 14.61
CA LEU A 93 13.24 17.85 16.01
C LEU A 93 14.49 17.98 16.87
N CYS A 94 14.33 18.64 18.01
CA CYS A 94 15.34 18.80 19.05
C CYS A 94 14.83 18.21 20.36
N ALA A 95 15.73 17.88 21.29
CA ALA A 95 15.41 17.21 22.56
C ALA A 95 14.40 17.94 23.44
N GLU A 96 14.28 19.27 23.28
CA GLU A 96 13.34 20.11 24.06
C GLU A 96 11.95 20.21 23.41
N ASP A 97 11.77 19.65 22.22
CA ASP A 97 10.48 19.71 21.51
C ASP A 97 9.43 18.78 22.14
N ASN A 98 8.18 19.19 22.01
CA ASN A 98 7.04 18.35 22.34
C ASN A 98 6.35 17.90 21.04
N VAL A 99 6.20 16.60 20.86
CA VAL A 99 5.45 16.01 19.75
C VAL A 99 4.15 15.43 20.29
N ILE A 100 3.01 15.94 19.82
CA ILE A 100 1.69 15.54 20.29
C ILE A 100 0.98 14.78 19.16
N PHE A 101 0.63 13.52 19.40
CA PHE A 101 -0.21 12.70 18.52
C PHE A 101 -1.68 12.89 18.86
N SER A 102 -2.33 13.88 18.24
CA SER A 102 -3.77 14.14 18.38
C SER A 102 -4.61 13.29 17.42
N SER A 103 -4.45 11.99 17.52
CA SER A 103 -5.14 11.03 16.67
C SER A 103 -5.18 9.66 17.32
N LYS A 104 -6.25 8.90 17.05
CA LYS A 104 -6.34 7.50 17.43
C LYS A 104 -5.63 6.62 16.40
N ILE A 105 -5.00 5.58 16.86
CA ILE A 105 -4.40 4.55 16.00
C ILE A 105 -5.52 3.81 15.26
N ILE A 106 -5.41 3.72 13.94
CA ILE A 106 -6.32 2.93 13.11
C ILE A 106 -5.85 1.47 13.16
N PRO A 107 -6.74 0.51 13.45
CA PRO A 107 -6.38 -0.92 13.44
C PRO A 107 -5.65 -1.33 12.16
N GLY A 108 -4.49 -2.01 12.34
CA GLY A 108 -3.58 -2.42 11.26
C GLY A 108 -2.45 -1.45 10.96
N ASN A 109 -2.37 -0.31 11.66
CA ASN A 109 -1.26 0.64 11.56
C ASN A 109 -0.38 0.66 12.82
N GLU A 110 -0.65 -0.19 13.80
CA GLU A 110 -0.01 -0.21 15.11
C GLU A 110 1.51 -0.24 14.97
N ASP A 111 2.06 -1.27 14.35
CA ASP A 111 3.52 -1.44 14.17
C ASP A 111 4.20 -0.28 13.45
N LYS A 112 3.49 0.34 12.47
CA LYS A 112 4.04 1.47 11.71
C LYS A 112 4.11 2.73 12.56
N ILE A 113 3.08 2.93 13.39
CA ILE A 113 3.00 4.10 14.28
C ILE A 113 4.00 3.94 15.41
N GLU A 114 4.11 2.76 15.99
CA GLU A 114 5.10 2.44 17.02
C GLU A 114 6.52 2.73 16.53
N ARG A 115 6.91 2.22 15.38
CA ARG A 115 8.22 2.51 14.74
C ARG A 115 8.43 4.00 14.47
N LEU A 116 7.38 4.73 14.09
CA LEU A 116 7.45 6.18 13.92
C LEU A 116 7.69 6.90 15.24
N GLN A 117 6.98 6.50 16.29
CA GLN A 117 7.12 7.04 17.64
C GLN A 117 8.49 6.73 18.24
N GLU A 118 9.01 5.52 18.06
CA GLU A 118 10.39 5.16 18.47
C GLU A 118 11.44 6.05 17.82
N LYS A 119 11.33 6.33 16.51
CA LYS A 119 12.25 7.26 15.82
C LYS A 119 12.17 8.67 16.37
N ILE A 120 10.98 9.12 16.75
CA ILE A 120 10.77 10.43 17.37
C ILE A 120 11.39 10.47 18.77
N LEU A 121 11.11 9.45 19.59
CA LEU A 121 11.67 9.33 20.95
C LEU A 121 13.19 9.23 20.95
N ALA A 122 13.79 8.56 19.96
CA ALA A 122 15.24 8.46 19.81
C ALA A 122 15.94 9.84 19.63
N LYS A 123 15.17 10.88 19.27
CA LYS A 123 15.68 12.28 19.18
C LYS A 123 15.62 13.02 20.52
N GLY A 124 15.16 12.38 21.59
CA GLY A 124 15.07 12.94 22.94
C GLY A 124 13.89 13.89 23.15
N VAL A 125 12.93 13.94 22.22
CA VAL A 125 11.74 14.78 22.34
C VAL A 125 10.74 14.22 23.34
N ASN A 126 9.89 15.08 23.90
CA ASN A 126 8.76 14.65 24.72
C ASN A 126 7.58 14.25 23.80
N LEU A 127 7.21 12.97 23.82
CA LEU A 127 6.09 12.43 23.05
C LEU A 127 4.84 12.39 23.93
N VAL A 128 3.73 12.96 23.44
CA VAL A 128 2.42 12.99 24.10
C VAL A 128 1.38 12.32 23.21
N THR A 129 0.64 11.35 23.77
CA THR A 129 -0.39 10.57 23.09
C THR A 129 -1.74 10.68 23.81
N GLU A 130 -2.78 9.99 23.29
CA GLU A 130 -4.08 9.88 23.95
C GLU A 130 -4.04 9.09 25.28
N GLU A 131 -2.96 8.37 25.56
CA GLU A 131 -2.75 7.64 26.81
C GLU A 131 -2.30 8.58 27.94
N ASP A 132 -1.58 9.67 27.58
CA ASP A 132 -1.07 10.63 28.54
C ASP A 132 -2.09 11.69 28.88
N TYR A 133 -2.77 12.24 27.87
CA TYR A 133 -3.72 13.34 28.03
C TYR A 133 -4.86 13.23 27.01
N LEU A 134 -5.98 13.89 27.30
CA LEU A 134 -7.11 14.04 26.36
C LEU A 134 -6.73 14.95 25.18
N VAL A 135 -5.86 14.46 24.30
CA VAL A 135 -5.40 15.18 23.11
C VAL A 135 -6.20 14.86 21.85
N HIS A 136 -7.10 13.87 21.94
CA HIS A 136 -7.91 13.42 20.80
C HIS A 136 -9.34 13.11 21.21
N THR A 137 -10.29 13.54 20.38
CA THR A 137 -11.70 13.13 20.46
C THR A 137 -12.08 12.44 19.15
N SER A 138 -12.66 11.24 19.24
CA SER A 138 -13.10 10.49 18.06
C SER A 138 -14.20 11.24 17.31
N GLY A 139 -14.14 11.25 15.98
CA GLY A 139 -15.23 11.73 15.12
C GLY A 139 -16.34 10.69 14.92
N HIS A 140 -16.13 9.45 15.39
CA HIS A 140 -17.17 8.43 15.37
C HIS A 140 -18.04 8.53 16.62
N ALA A 141 -19.36 8.38 16.44
CA ALA A 141 -20.33 8.38 17.54
C ALA A 141 -20.02 7.23 18.52
N CYS A 142 -20.09 7.51 19.81
CA CYS A 142 -20.01 6.49 20.83
C CYS A 142 -21.39 5.81 21.04
N LYS A 143 -21.46 4.75 21.86
CA LYS A 143 -22.70 4.04 22.11
C LYS A 143 -23.82 4.94 22.68
N LYS A 144 -23.44 5.90 23.54
CA LYS A 144 -24.41 6.85 24.13
C LYS A 144 -24.99 7.79 23.08
N ASP A 145 -24.14 8.26 22.15
CA ASP A 145 -24.59 9.13 21.05
C ASP A 145 -25.55 8.37 20.11
N LEU A 146 -25.21 7.11 19.78
CA LEU A 146 -26.04 6.25 18.97
C LEU A 146 -27.38 5.94 19.67
N GLN A 147 -27.38 5.69 20.98
CA GLN A 147 -28.58 5.47 21.76
C GLN A 147 -29.48 6.71 21.74
N ALA A 148 -28.91 7.88 22.03
CA ALA A 148 -29.66 9.13 21.98
C ALA A 148 -30.27 9.39 20.58
N MET A 149 -29.51 9.05 19.51
CA MET A 149 -30.01 9.17 18.14
C MET A 149 -31.16 8.21 17.87
N TYR A 150 -31.11 6.96 18.36
CA TYR A 150 -32.21 6.01 18.22
C TYR A 150 -33.44 6.43 19.01
N GLU A 151 -33.28 6.98 20.21
CA GLU A 151 -34.39 7.52 21.03
C GLU A 151 -35.06 8.71 20.33
N LEU A 152 -34.27 9.62 19.73
CA LEU A 152 -34.80 10.80 19.03
C LEU A 152 -35.51 10.44 17.71
N LEU A 153 -34.93 9.53 16.91
CA LEU A 153 -35.46 9.18 15.59
C LEU A 153 -36.51 8.09 15.62
N ASN A 154 -36.48 7.25 16.65
CA ASN A 154 -37.34 6.07 16.79
C ASN A 154 -37.44 5.26 15.47
N PRO A 155 -36.31 4.81 14.88
CA PRO A 155 -36.31 4.18 13.58
C PRO A 155 -36.93 2.79 13.63
N LYS A 156 -37.84 2.47 12.69
CA LYS A 156 -38.38 1.12 12.52
C LYS A 156 -37.35 0.14 12.04
N ILE A 157 -36.45 0.59 11.13
CA ILE A 157 -35.41 -0.22 10.53
C ILE A 157 -34.09 0.54 10.63
N VAL A 158 -33.01 -0.20 10.96
CA VAL A 158 -31.62 0.30 10.93
C VAL A 158 -30.80 -0.55 9.97
N LEU A 159 -30.06 0.11 9.11
CA LEU A 159 -29.11 -0.50 8.17
C LEU A 159 -27.68 -0.04 8.54
N PRO A 160 -26.91 -0.81 9.34
CA PRO A 160 -25.52 -0.48 9.64
C PRO A 160 -24.64 -0.61 8.40
N VAL A 161 -23.83 0.40 8.14
CA VAL A 161 -22.88 0.44 7.02
C VAL A 161 -21.49 0.85 7.51
N HIS A 162 -20.47 0.77 6.64
CA HIS A 162 -19.13 1.24 6.93
C HIS A 162 -18.44 0.50 8.09
N GLY A 163 -18.41 -0.81 8.03
CA GLY A 163 -17.73 -1.63 9.00
C GLY A 163 -17.49 -3.04 8.48
N ASP A 164 -16.55 -3.75 9.08
CA ASP A 164 -16.39 -5.18 8.83
C ASP A 164 -17.53 -6.00 9.45
N LYS A 165 -17.57 -7.30 9.13
CA LYS A 165 -18.63 -8.20 9.61
C LYS A 165 -18.76 -8.22 11.15
N LYS A 166 -17.66 -7.99 11.88
CA LYS A 166 -17.67 -7.96 13.35
C LYS A 166 -18.35 -6.70 13.85
N PHE A 167 -17.99 -5.53 13.31
CA PHE A 167 -18.59 -4.25 13.69
C PHE A 167 -20.09 -4.19 13.32
N ILE A 168 -20.46 -4.63 12.12
CA ILE A 168 -21.87 -4.70 11.70
C ILE A 168 -22.67 -5.59 12.64
N ARG A 169 -22.16 -6.75 13.04
CA ARG A 169 -22.80 -7.65 13.98
C ARG A 169 -23.00 -7.02 15.37
N GLU A 170 -21.97 -6.36 15.88
CA GLU A 170 -22.04 -5.70 17.20
C GLU A 170 -23.01 -4.51 17.15
N HIS A 171 -23.01 -3.72 16.06
CA HIS A 171 -23.97 -2.65 15.88
C HIS A 171 -25.42 -3.18 15.82
N LYS A 172 -25.64 -4.27 15.09
CA LYS A 172 -26.95 -4.96 15.06
C LYS A 172 -27.44 -5.33 16.46
N ARG A 173 -26.56 -5.93 17.29
CA ARG A 173 -26.88 -6.29 18.68
C ARG A 173 -27.21 -5.05 19.50
N PHE A 174 -26.42 -3.99 19.36
CA PHE A 174 -26.59 -2.75 20.07
C PHE A 174 -27.90 -2.05 19.66
N ALA A 175 -28.21 -1.91 18.38
CA ALA A 175 -29.48 -1.32 17.92
C ALA A 175 -30.70 -2.08 18.44
N LYS A 176 -30.65 -3.43 18.43
CA LYS A 176 -31.71 -4.25 19.05
C LYS A 176 -31.86 -3.99 20.55
N SER A 177 -30.76 -3.81 21.30
CA SER A 177 -30.83 -3.46 22.73
C SER A 177 -31.37 -2.08 23.00
N CYS A 178 -31.34 -1.17 22.02
CA CYS A 178 -31.97 0.15 22.07
C CYS A 178 -33.44 0.15 21.63
N GLY A 179 -34.05 -1.02 21.36
CA GLY A 179 -35.45 -1.15 21.03
C GLY A 179 -35.80 -1.05 19.54
N VAL A 180 -34.81 -1.02 18.65
CA VAL A 180 -35.04 -1.01 17.20
C VAL A 180 -35.69 -2.33 16.76
N GLU A 181 -36.86 -2.24 16.10
CA GLU A 181 -37.66 -3.42 15.73
C GLU A 181 -36.95 -4.30 14.69
N ASP A 182 -36.31 -3.69 13.66
CA ASP A 182 -35.62 -4.43 12.64
C ASP A 182 -34.22 -3.85 12.34
N VAL A 183 -33.23 -4.75 12.15
CA VAL A 183 -31.87 -4.36 11.78
C VAL A 183 -31.42 -5.24 10.64
N PHE A 184 -31.39 -4.65 9.47
CA PHE A 184 -30.95 -5.32 8.25
C PHE A 184 -29.43 -5.22 8.11
N SER A 185 -28.79 -6.34 7.80
CA SER A 185 -27.32 -6.39 7.60
C SER A 185 -27.01 -6.75 6.16
N ALA A 186 -26.68 -5.75 5.36
CA ALA A 186 -26.23 -5.94 3.99
C ALA A 186 -24.73 -6.20 3.90
N GLN A 187 -24.32 -6.90 2.87
CA GLN A 187 -22.93 -7.07 2.46
C GLN A 187 -22.67 -6.23 1.19
N ASN A 188 -21.37 -6.04 0.87
CA ASN A 188 -21.03 -5.40 -0.39
C ASN A 188 -21.55 -6.24 -1.56
N GLY A 189 -22.24 -5.59 -2.49
CA GLY A 189 -22.88 -6.23 -3.64
C GLY A 189 -24.35 -6.60 -3.45
N ASP A 190 -24.87 -6.60 -2.22
CA ASP A 190 -26.29 -6.84 -2.01
C ASP A 190 -27.12 -5.65 -2.54
N VAL A 191 -28.06 -5.93 -3.43
CA VAL A 191 -29.08 -4.99 -3.89
C VAL A 191 -30.32 -5.20 -3.05
N CYS A 192 -30.70 -4.17 -2.32
CA CYS A 192 -31.82 -4.25 -1.36
C CYS A 192 -32.98 -3.38 -1.82
N LEU A 193 -34.18 -3.93 -1.77
CA LEU A 193 -35.43 -3.21 -2.01
C LEU A 193 -36.11 -2.88 -0.68
N TYR A 194 -36.41 -1.59 -0.46
CA TYR A 194 -37.29 -1.16 0.62
C TYR A 194 -38.66 -0.94 0.07
N GLN A 195 -39.63 -1.73 0.55
CA GLN A 195 -41.03 -1.62 0.16
C GLN A 195 -41.95 -2.00 1.33
N ASN A 196 -43.05 -1.27 1.53
CA ASN A 196 -44.05 -1.55 2.56
C ASN A 196 -43.47 -1.71 3.97
N GLY A 197 -42.44 -0.92 4.32
CA GLY A 197 -41.83 -0.96 5.65
C GLY A 197 -40.88 -2.13 5.88
N LYS A 198 -40.49 -2.85 4.85
CA LYS A 198 -39.51 -3.96 4.93
C LYS A 198 -38.36 -3.78 3.96
N ILE A 199 -37.21 -4.30 4.33
CA ILE A 199 -36.02 -4.40 3.44
C ILE A 199 -35.83 -5.88 3.10
N GLU A 200 -35.70 -6.17 1.80
CA GLU A 200 -35.42 -7.51 1.30
C GLU A 200 -34.24 -7.43 0.33
N MET A 201 -33.35 -8.42 0.36
CA MET A 201 -32.30 -8.57 -0.65
C MET A 201 -32.95 -9.16 -1.91
N VAL A 202 -32.83 -8.43 -3.02
CA VAL A 202 -33.47 -8.84 -4.30
C VAL A 202 -32.47 -9.33 -5.32
N GLU A 203 -31.21 -8.89 -5.24
CA GLU A 203 -30.15 -9.23 -6.19
C GLU A 203 -28.79 -9.12 -5.52
N GLN A 204 -27.76 -9.74 -6.10
CA GLN A 204 -26.38 -9.56 -5.72
C GLN A 204 -25.55 -9.23 -6.95
N VAL A 205 -24.86 -8.10 -6.91
CA VAL A 205 -23.95 -7.66 -7.97
C VAL A 205 -22.50 -7.89 -7.56
N PRO A 206 -21.59 -8.09 -8.51
CA PRO A 206 -20.16 -8.21 -8.22
C PRO A 206 -19.64 -6.98 -7.47
N ALA A 207 -19.02 -7.19 -6.30
CA ALA A 207 -18.44 -6.14 -5.47
C ALA A 207 -16.98 -6.50 -5.13
N GLU A 208 -16.19 -6.74 -6.17
CA GLU A 208 -14.78 -7.06 -6.02
C GLU A 208 -13.97 -5.85 -5.56
N VAL A 209 -12.91 -6.12 -4.80
CA VAL A 209 -11.95 -5.08 -4.42
C VAL A 209 -11.12 -4.72 -5.66
N MET A 210 -11.25 -3.46 -6.07
CA MET A 210 -10.53 -2.92 -7.21
C MET A 210 -9.32 -2.13 -6.74
N GLY A 211 -8.18 -2.34 -7.39
CA GLY A 211 -6.99 -1.51 -7.26
C GLY A 211 -6.94 -0.44 -8.36
N VAL A 212 -6.19 0.63 -8.12
CA VAL A 212 -5.87 1.63 -9.15
C VAL A 212 -4.44 1.38 -9.63
N ASP A 213 -4.31 1.03 -10.91
CA ASP A 213 -3.03 0.87 -11.59
C ASP A 213 -2.90 1.87 -12.74
N ARG A 214 -1.98 2.82 -12.62
CA ARG A 214 -1.72 3.87 -13.63
C ARG A 214 -3.01 4.56 -14.11
N GLY A 215 -3.90 4.89 -13.17
CA GLY A 215 -5.19 5.53 -13.46
C GLY A 215 -6.29 4.59 -13.99
N ARG A 216 -6.04 3.29 -14.07
CA ARG A 216 -7.02 2.28 -14.47
C ARG A 216 -7.49 1.48 -13.26
N SER A 217 -8.79 1.18 -13.21
CA SER A 217 -9.35 0.26 -12.23
C SER A 217 -9.04 -1.18 -12.63
N VAL A 218 -8.42 -1.95 -11.74
CA VAL A 218 -8.01 -3.34 -12.00
C VAL A 218 -8.48 -4.22 -10.83
N SER A 219 -9.12 -5.35 -11.12
CA SER A 219 -9.46 -6.33 -10.09
C SER A 219 -8.20 -6.86 -9.40
N LEU A 220 -8.17 -6.87 -8.07
CA LEU A 220 -7.06 -7.44 -7.30
C LEU A 220 -6.91 -8.96 -7.50
N GLY A 221 -7.95 -9.62 -8.00
CA GLY A 221 -7.94 -11.03 -8.40
C GLY A 221 -7.45 -11.28 -9.83
N SER A 222 -7.18 -10.23 -10.62
CA SER A 222 -6.75 -10.36 -12.02
C SER A 222 -5.39 -11.03 -12.16
N GLU A 223 -5.17 -11.69 -13.29
CA GLU A 223 -3.88 -12.32 -13.63
C GLU A 223 -2.73 -11.30 -13.64
N LEU A 224 -2.99 -10.06 -14.06
CA LEU A 224 -2.00 -8.99 -14.01
C LEU A 224 -1.45 -8.77 -12.57
N ILE A 225 -2.34 -8.68 -11.60
CA ILE A 225 -1.95 -8.46 -10.19
C ILE A 225 -1.30 -9.71 -9.60
N LYS A 226 -1.82 -10.91 -9.92
CA LYS A 226 -1.21 -12.17 -9.50
C LYS A 226 0.21 -12.32 -10.04
N ASN A 227 0.44 -12.02 -11.32
CA ASN A 227 1.76 -12.10 -11.94
C ASN A 227 2.74 -11.09 -11.33
N ARG A 228 2.33 -9.85 -11.07
CA ARG A 228 3.17 -8.86 -10.37
C ARG A 228 3.56 -9.33 -8.96
N ARG A 229 2.62 -9.90 -8.21
CA ARG A 229 2.92 -10.48 -6.89
C ARG A 229 3.90 -11.64 -7.00
N ARG A 230 3.72 -12.53 -8.00
CA ARG A 230 4.66 -13.63 -8.23
C ARG A 230 6.08 -13.11 -8.49
N ILE A 231 6.23 -12.12 -9.37
CA ILE A 231 7.53 -11.49 -9.66
C ILE A 231 8.12 -10.86 -8.40
N MET A 232 7.31 -10.11 -7.64
CA MET A 232 7.77 -9.43 -6.42
C MET A 232 8.29 -10.39 -5.34
N TYR A 233 7.64 -11.57 -5.16
CA TYR A 233 8.03 -12.52 -4.13
C TYR A 233 9.01 -13.59 -4.59
N ASN A 234 9.03 -13.90 -5.90
CA ASN A 234 9.85 -15.00 -6.44
C ASN A 234 10.95 -14.52 -7.37
N CYS A 235 11.07 -13.21 -7.59
CA CYS A 235 12.06 -12.63 -8.50
C CYS A 235 11.92 -13.15 -9.96
N THR A 236 12.84 -12.82 -10.84
CA THR A 236 12.75 -13.23 -12.24
C THR A 236 14.08 -13.84 -12.73
N LEU A 237 14.00 -14.89 -13.51
CA LEU A 237 15.11 -15.56 -14.20
C LEU A 237 14.85 -15.51 -15.69
N PHE A 238 15.79 -14.95 -16.46
CA PHE A 238 15.78 -14.91 -17.91
C PHE A 238 16.76 -15.95 -18.44
N ILE A 239 16.35 -16.73 -19.43
CA ILE A 239 17.20 -17.71 -20.08
C ILE A 239 17.08 -17.51 -21.60
N SER A 240 18.23 -17.45 -22.29
CA SER A 240 18.30 -17.37 -23.72
C SER A 240 19.21 -18.48 -24.24
N ALA A 241 18.77 -19.19 -25.26
CA ALA A 241 19.57 -20.22 -25.91
C ALA A 241 19.48 -20.10 -27.44
N VAL A 242 20.57 -20.38 -28.13
CA VAL A 242 20.63 -20.53 -29.58
C VAL A 242 21.00 -21.97 -29.88
N ILE A 243 20.18 -22.65 -30.65
CA ILE A 243 20.39 -24.06 -31.00
C ILE A 243 20.31 -24.20 -32.50
N SER A 244 21.36 -24.86 -33.09
CA SER A 244 21.42 -25.13 -34.51
C SER A 244 20.36 -26.17 -34.94
N ARG A 245 20.14 -26.27 -36.23
CA ARG A 245 19.31 -27.28 -36.89
C ARG A 245 19.67 -28.71 -36.48
N ASP A 246 20.97 -28.97 -36.30
CA ASP A 246 21.48 -30.29 -35.90
C ASP A 246 21.42 -30.53 -34.38
N TYR A 247 20.64 -29.70 -33.67
CA TYR A 247 20.51 -29.72 -32.21
C TYR A 247 21.79 -29.46 -31.45
N GLU A 248 22.72 -28.70 -32.01
CA GLU A 248 23.90 -28.23 -31.29
C GLU A 248 23.62 -26.93 -30.52
N LEU A 249 24.03 -26.86 -29.27
CA LEU A 249 23.93 -25.66 -28.46
C LEU A 249 24.99 -24.63 -28.83
N LYS A 250 24.64 -23.62 -29.61
CA LYS A 250 25.55 -22.54 -30.02
C LYS A 250 25.79 -21.51 -28.92
N SER A 251 24.72 -21.10 -28.24
CA SER A 251 24.81 -20.16 -27.14
C SER A 251 23.83 -20.53 -26.03
N LEU A 252 24.22 -20.27 -24.80
CA LEU A 252 23.37 -20.33 -23.61
C LEU A 252 23.72 -19.17 -22.71
N GLN A 253 22.75 -18.38 -22.34
CA GLN A 253 22.89 -17.28 -21.41
C GLN A 253 21.68 -17.29 -20.45
N PHE A 254 21.89 -16.89 -19.22
CA PHE A 254 20.80 -16.62 -18.31
C PHE A 254 21.21 -15.53 -17.33
N ASP A 255 20.22 -14.80 -16.84
CA ASP A 255 20.41 -13.73 -15.88
C ASP A 255 19.19 -13.62 -14.97
N SER A 256 19.33 -12.85 -13.89
CA SER A 256 18.24 -12.70 -12.92
C SER A 256 18.02 -11.23 -12.52
N ILE A 257 16.81 -10.96 -12.08
CA ILE A 257 16.49 -9.71 -11.38
C ILE A 257 16.15 -10.07 -9.93
N ASP A 258 16.90 -9.47 -9.00
CA ASP A 258 16.67 -9.48 -7.54
C ASP A 258 16.69 -10.87 -6.86
N ILE A 259 17.35 -11.88 -7.46
CA ILE A 259 17.53 -13.20 -6.80
C ILE A 259 18.62 -13.12 -5.73
N LEU A 260 19.78 -12.53 -6.04
CA LEU A 260 20.93 -12.33 -5.15
C LEU A 260 21.57 -10.97 -5.46
N GLU A 261 22.46 -10.52 -4.58
CA GLU A 261 23.34 -9.38 -4.86
C GLU A 261 24.27 -9.70 -6.02
N ALA A 262 24.69 -8.68 -6.77
CA ALA A 262 25.40 -8.84 -8.06
C ALA A 262 26.66 -9.72 -7.99
N ASN A 263 27.44 -9.61 -6.92
CA ASN A 263 28.65 -10.40 -6.70
C ASN A 263 28.33 -11.88 -6.38
N GLU A 264 27.32 -12.14 -5.59
CA GLU A 264 26.86 -13.50 -5.24
C GLU A 264 26.24 -14.17 -6.47
N TRP A 265 25.42 -13.41 -7.22
CA TRP A 265 24.83 -13.90 -8.46
C TRP A 265 25.88 -14.28 -9.48
N TYR A 266 26.93 -13.48 -9.66
CA TYR A 266 28.02 -13.79 -10.60
C TYR A 266 28.68 -15.15 -10.30
N VAL A 267 29.00 -15.42 -9.03
CA VAL A 267 29.59 -16.70 -8.61
C VAL A 267 28.64 -17.87 -8.88
N LEU A 268 27.37 -17.74 -8.49
CA LEU A 268 26.36 -18.77 -8.70
C LEU A 268 26.09 -19.02 -10.20
N HIS A 269 26.07 -17.96 -11.01
CA HIS A 269 25.88 -18.03 -12.45
C HIS A 269 26.98 -18.89 -13.10
N GLU A 270 28.27 -18.60 -12.81
CA GLU A 270 29.41 -19.37 -13.35
C GLU A 270 29.33 -20.85 -12.93
N GLU A 271 29.00 -21.11 -11.66
CA GLU A 271 28.87 -22.49 -11.17
C GLU A 271 27.75 -23.25 -11.88
N ILE A 272 26.59 -22.61 -12.06
CA ILE A 272 25.46 -23.22 -12.77
C ILE A 272 25.81 -23.44 -14.24
N MET A 273 26.43 -22.47 -14.90
CA MET A 273 26.80 -22.54 -16.31
C MET A 273 27.72 -23.73 -16.59
N GLN A 274 28.77 -23.92 -15.79
CA GLN A 274 29.69 -25.03 -15.91
C GLN A 274 29.01 -26.39 -15.79
N LYS A 275 27.99 -26.51 -14.91
CA LYS A 275 27.29 -27.77 -14.68
C LYS A 275 26.18 -28.04 -15.70
N VAL A 276 25.51 -26.98 -16.18
CA VAL A 276 24.28 -27.12 -16.99
C VAL A 276 24.60 -27.31 -18.46
N ARG A 277 25.57 -26.57 -19.00
CA ARG A 277 25.92 -26.60 -20.42
C ARG A 277 26.18 -28.01 -20.93
N PRO A 278 27.06 -28.83 -20.32
CA PRO A 278 27.35 -30.19 -20.80
C PRO A 278 26.10 -31.11 -20.73
N LEU A 279 25.23 -30.90 -19.76
CA LEU A 279 24.01 -31.68 -19.62
C LEU A 279 22.99 -31.37 -20.72
N ILE A 280 22.88 -30.09 -21.10
CA ILE A 280 22.00 -29.65 -22.19
C ILE A 280 22.53 -30.17 -23.53
N GLU A 281 23.85 -30.01 -23.81
CA GLU A 281 24.48 -30.50 -25.02
C GLU A 281 24.29 -32.01 -25.21
N ARG A 282 24.50 -32.80 -24.15
CA ARG A 282 24.25 -34.25 -24.18
C ARG A 282 22.77 -34.55 -24.43
N ARG A 283 21.85 -33.84 -23.77
CA ARG A 283 20.41 -34.05 -23.92
C ARG A 283 19.91 -33.75 -25.33
N LEU A 284 20.42 -32.70 -25.96
CA LEU A 284 20.10 -32.33 -27.34
C LEU A 284 20.57 -33.41 -28.33
N ALA A 285 21.77 -33.97 -28.13
CA ALA A 285 22.32 -35.02 -28.96
C ALA A 285 21.54 -36.37 -28.84
N GLU A 286 21.14 -36.76 -27.63
CA GLU A 286 20.43 -38.01 -27.35
C GLU A 286 18.95 -37.97 -27.75
N HIS A 287 18.29 -36.81 -27.68
CA HIS A 287 16.84 -36.65 -27.86
C HIS A 287 16.52 -35.33 -28.58
N PRO A 288 16.69 -35.27 -29.91
CA PRO A 288 16.43 -34.05 -30.69
C PRO A 288 14.93 -33.78 -30.84
N HIS A 289 14.37 -33.01 -29.94
CA HIS A 289 12.97 -32.59 -29.94
C HIS A 289 12.80 -31.22 -29.30
N ARG A 290 12.31 -30.24 -30.09
CA ARG A 290 12.29 -28.79 -29.68
C ARG A 290 11.63 -28.55 -28.31
N ASN A 291 10.35 -28.95 -28.14
CA ASN A 291 9.63 -28.68 -26.89
C ASN A 291 10.27 -29.39 -25.67
N ALA A 292 10.77 -30.61 -25.84
CA ALA A 292 11.43 -31.34 -24.77
C ALA A 292 12.79 -30.71 -24.40
N ALA A 293 13.49 -30.11 -25.34
CA ALA A 293 14.73 -29.38 -25.11
C ALA A 293 14.48 -28.09 -24.32
N GLU A 294 13.48 -27.30 -24.70
CA GLU A 294 13.10 -26.09 -24.00
C GLU A 294 12.74 -26.35 -22.53
N ASP A 295 11.88 -27.35 -22.28
CA ASP A 295 11.50 -27.76 -20.94
C ASP A 295 12.70 -28.24 -20.11
N TYR A 296 13.62 -28.97 -20.76
CA TYR A 296 14.81 -29.45 -20.10
C TYR A 296 15.77 -28.30 -19.72
N ILE A 297 16.05 -27.39 -20.65
CA ILE A 297 16.91 -26.20 -20.41
C ILE A 297 16.36 -25.40 -19.22
N ARG A 298 15.09 -25.04 -19.29
CA ARG A 298 14.40 -24.32 -18.24
C ARG A 298 14.48 -25.05 -16.89
N GLY A 299 14.18 -26.33 -16.88
CA GLY A 299 14.16 -27.15 -15.67
C GLY A 299 15.55 -27.28 -15.02
N GLN A 300 16.60 -27.44 -15.82
CA GLN A 300 17.95 -27.61 -15.33
C GLN A 300 18.47 -26.34 -14.63
N ILE A 301 18.28 -25.18 -15.22
CA ILE A 301 18.75 -23.89 -14.66
C ILE A 301 17.90 -23.52 -13.44
N ARG A 302 16.56 -23.53 -13.56
CA ARG A 302 15.65 -23.19 -12.48
C ARG A 302 15.83 -24.05 -11.23
N ARG A 303 16.05 -25.37 -11.40
CA ARG A 303 16.29 -26.28 -10.28
C ARG A 303 17.57 -25.94 -9.51
N ARG A 304 18.64 -25.54 -10.21
CA ARG A 304 19.90 -25.18 -9.57
C ARG A 304 19.83 -23.86 -8.85
N VAL A 305 19.16 -22.89 -9.45
CA VAL A 305 18.87 -21.61 -8.76
C VAL A 305 18.07 -21.90 -7.49
N PHE A 306 17.00 -22.70 -7.58
CA PHE A 306 16.22 -23.07 -6.42
C PHE A 306 17.04 -23.77 -5.34
N ASN A 307 17.87 -24.74 -5.70
CA ASN A 307 18.68 -25.48 -4.73
C ASN A 307 19.72 -24.60 -4.02
N ALA A 308 20.18 -23.54 -4.66
CA ALA A 308 21.15 -22.61 -4.08
C ALA A 308 20.50 -21.49 -3.26
N THR A 309 19.29 -21.07 -3.59
CA THR A 309 18.67 -19.84 -3.04
C THR A 309 17.35 -20.06 -2.32
N ASP A 310 16.74 -21.25 -2.43
CA ASP A 310 15.36 -21.57 -2.01
C ASP A 310 14.27 -20.71 -2.71
N ILE A 311 14.64 -19.97 -3.76
CA ILE A 311 13.74 -19.13 -4.53
C ILE A 311 13.26 -19.89 -5.78
N LYS A 312 11.94 -19.86 -6.05
CA LYS A 312 11.32 -20.40 -7.28
C LYS A 312 11.05 -19.27 -8.27
N PRO A 313 12.05 -18.82 -9.06
CA PRO A 313 11.89 -17.63 -9.87
C PRO A 313 10.82 -17.80 -10.95
N VAL A 314 10.17 -16.68 -11.29
CA VAL A 314 9.38 -16.57 -12.52
C VAL A 314 10.38 -16.63 -13.67
N THR A 315 10.31 -17.73 -14.45
CA THR A 315 11.33 -18.01 -15.46
C THR A 315 10.78 -17.69 -16.84
N MET A 316 11.52 -16.86 -17.57
CA MET A 316 11.29 -16.55 -18.99
C MET A 316 12.37 -17.26 -19.79
N LEU A 317 11.97 -18.11 -20.72
CA LEU A 317 12.87 -18.80 -21.63
C LEU A 317 12.60 -18.35 -23.07
N GLN A 318 13.66 -17.95 -23.75
CA GLN A 318 13.66 -17.67 -25.19
C GLN A 318 14.65 -18.60 -25.85
N VAL A 319 14.22 -19.38 -26.80
CA VAL A 319 15.07 -20.25 -27.63
C VAL A 319 14.97 -19.82 -29.08
N HIS A 320 16.11 -19.56 -29.67
CA HIS A 320 16.25 -19.31 -31.11
C HIS A 320 16.76 -20.60 -31.78
N TRP A 321 15.97 -21.11 -32.73
CA TRP A 321 16.32 -22.27 -33.55
C TRP A 321 16.77 -21.77 -34.92
N GLU A 322 18.02 -22.07 -35.31
CA GLU A 322 18.52 -21.71 -36.65
C GLU A 322 17.72 -22.49 -37.72
N GLU A 323 17.23 -21.78 -38.74
CA GLU A 323 16.52 -22.33 -39.92
C GLU A 323 17.39 -22.20 -41.19
N ASP A 324 17.01 -22.88 -42.29
CA ASP A 324 17.74 -22.77 -43.53
C ASP A 324 17.62 -21.39 -44.17
N GLU A 325 18.72 -20.86 -44.76
CA GLU A 325 18.75 -19.63 -45.56
C GLU A 325 17.96 -19.77 -46.91
N ASP A 326 17.47 -20.98 -47.25
CA ASP A 326 16.88 -21.28 -48.57
C ASP A 326 15.37 -21.12 -48.66
N ASP A 327 14.65 -20.77 -47.59
CA ASP A 327 13.20 -20.54 -47.64
C ASP A 327 12.91 -19.03 -47.76
N GLU A 328 13.03 -18.51 -49.01
CA GLU A 328 12.64 -17.14 -49.39
C GLU A 328 11.11 -16.92 -49.28
N GLY A 329 10.53 -17.17 -48.15
CA GLY A 329 9.09 -17.02 -47.93
C GLY A 329 8.71 -16.69 -46.50
N ASP A 330 8.54 -15.39 -46.24
CA ASP A 330 8.07 -14.81 -45.01
C ASP A 330 9.08 -14.89 -43.82
N ASP A 331 9.77 -13.79 -43.56
CA ASP A 331 10.55 -13.49 -42.35
C ASP A 331 9.73 -13.70 -41.06
N LYS A 332 9.53 -14.93 -40.66
CA LYS A 332 9.02 -15.30 -39.32
C LYS A 332 10.14 -15.95 -38.53
N GLU A 333 11.00 -15.11 -37.93
CA GLU A 333 11.82 -15.56 -36.81
C GLU A 333 10.88 -16.17 -35.75
N VAL A 334 10.93 -17.51 -35.59
CA VAL A 334 10.09 -18.20 -34.61
C VAL A 334 10.72 -18.03 -33.23
N TYR A 335 10.34 -16.97 -32.53
CA TYR A 335 10.65 -16.80 -31.13
C TYR A 335 9.59 -17.49 -30.26
N SER A 336 9.97 -18.52 -29.52
CA SER A 336 9.11 -19.02 -28.46
C SER A 336 9.45 -18.32 -27.14
N VAL A 337 8.57 -17.44 -26.67
CA VAL A 337 8.69 -16.85 -25.33
C VAL A 337 7.68 -17.52 -24.43
N THR A 338 8.13 -18.36 -23.52
CA THR A 338 7.25 -19.01 -22.55
C THR A 338 7.48 -18.42 -21.16
N VAL A 339 6.45 -17.80 -20.58
CA VAL A 339 6.46 -17.21 -19.22
C VAL A 339 5.72 -18.15 -18.28
N PHE A 340 6.38 -18.60 -17.21
CA PHE A 340 5.78 -19.47 -16.18
C PHE A 340 6.11 -19.04 -14.76
#